data_2221fcfe5e30f4b5d675e25e226c2aad
#
_entry.id   2221fcfe5e30f4b5d675e25e226c2aad
#
_cell.length_a   1.000
_cell.length_b   1.000
_cell.length_c   1.000
_cell.angle_alpha   90.00
_cell.angle_beta   90.00
_cell.angle_gamma   90.00
#
_symmetry.space_group_name_H-M   'P 1'
#
loop_
_entity.id
_entity.type
_entity.pdbx_description
1 polymer ?
#
loop_
_entity_poly.entity_id
_entity_poly.type
_entity_poly.pdbx_seq_one_letter_code
_entity_poly.pdbx_strand_id
1 'polypeptide(L)'
;MLLRIILILGLFVFLSSCSKNKPLYEPTLKIDPYKTYNEGLKAFKDNQYFLASKKFSESEINFTIPRLAAKSAIMSSYSFYGINFSD
;
A
#
# COMPACT_ATOMS: atom_id res chain seq x y z
N MET A 1 33.09 30.67 0.24
CA MET A 1 32.91 29.91 1.50
C MET A 1 31.49 29.91 1.99
N LEU A 2 30.82 31.04 2.00
CA LEU A 2 29.40 31.10 2.41
C LEU A 2 28.48 30.31 1.49
N LEU A 3 28.76 30.28 0.20
CA LEU A 3 27.94 29.56 -0.76
C LEU A 3 27.97 28.02 -0.54
N ARG A 4 29.12 27.51 -0.12
CA ARG A 4 29.28 26.08 0.19
C ARG A 4 28.52 25.68 1.43
N ILE A 5 28.52 26.54 2.44
CA ILE A 5 27.81 26.30 3.71
C ILE A 5 26.31 26.32 3.47
N ILE A 6 25.83 27.25 2.66
CA ILE A 6 24.41 27.35 2.30
C ILE A 6 23.95 26.11 1.50
N LEU A 7 24.78 25.61 0.59
CA LEU A 7 24.48 24.41 -0.19
C LEU A 7 24.41 23.15 0.69
N ILE A 8 25.34 23.03 1.64
CA ILE A 8 25.35 21.90 2.58
C ILE A 8 24.16 21.95 3.51
N LEU A 9 23.80 23.13 4.00
CA LEU A 9 22.63 23.35 4.85
C LEU A 9 21.34 23.03 4.08
N GLY A 10 21.26 23.44 2.82
CA GLY A 10 20.13 23.11 1.96
C GLY A 10 19.99 21.62 1.74
N LEU A 11 21.11 20.92 1.55
CA LEU A 11 21.10 19.47 1.39
C LEU A 11 20.61 18.75 2.64
N PHE A 12 21.03 19.22 3.82
CA PHE A 12 20.57 18.67 5.09
C PHE A 12 19.08 18.84 5.30
N VAL A 13 18.51 19.97 4.89
CA VAL A 13 17.07 20.22 5.00
C VAL A 13 16.28 19.26 4.09
N PHE A 14 16.79 18.98 2.89
CA PHE A 14 16.17 18.01 1.98
C PHE A 14 16.16 16.60 2.55
N LEU A 15 17.24 16.18 3.18
CA LEU A 15 17.34 14.86 3.76
C LEU A 15 16.38 14.68 4.95
N SER A 16 16.19 15.72 5.76
CA SER A 16 15.28 15.63 6.90
C SER A 16 13.81 15.64 6.49
N SER A 17 13.46 16.22 5.35
CA SER A 17 12.06 16.19 4.87
C SER A 17 11.67 14.82 4.37
N CYS A 18 12.60 14.03 3.84
CA CYS A 18 12.32 12.66 3.37
C CYS A 18 12.05 11.69 4.51
N SER A 19 12.60 11.93 5.71
CA SER A 19 12.42 11.05 6.85
C SER A 19 11.09 11.24 7.58
N LYS A 20 10.35 12.29 7.25
CA LYS A 20 9.07 12.61 7.90
C LYS A 20 7.85 12.16 7.12
N ASN A 21 8.03 11.47 6.01
CA ASN A 21 6.90 10.98 5.23
C ASN A 21 6.18 9.86 5.96
N LYS A 22 4.98 10.14 6.42
CA LYS A 22 4.11 9.13 6.99
C LYS A 22 3.55 8.26 5.87
N PRO A 23 3.37 6.94 6.11
CA PRO A 23 2.71 6.11 5.11
C PRO A 23 1.30 6.62 4.85
N LEU A 24 0.87 6.52 3.59
CA LEU A 24 -0.45 6.98 3.16
C LEU A 24 -1.59 6.24 3.86
N TYR A 25 -1.34 5.01 4.29
CA TYR A 25 -2.33 4.19 4.98
C TYR A 25 -1.81 3.79 6.34
N GLU A 26 -2.55 4.14 7.39
CA GLU A 26 -2.28 3.68 8.73
C GLU A 26 -3.21 2.52 9.04
N PRO A 27 -2.70 1.43 9.66
CA PRO A 27 -3.57 0.34 10.09
C PRO A 27 -4.59 0.87 11.08
N THR A 28 -5.86 0.58 10.84
CA THR A 28 -6.91 0.94 11.78
C THR A 28 -7.39 -0.32 12.47
N LEU A 29 -7.54 -0.25 13.80
CA LEU A 29 -7.97 -1.37 14.61
C LEU A 29 -9.42 -1.80 14.32
N LYS A 30 -10.15 -1.00 13.54
CA LYS A 30 -11.56 -1.24 13.22
C LYS A 30 -11.76 -2.13 11.99
N ILE A 31 -10.73 -2.36 11.20
CA ILE A 31 -10.82 -3.15 9.98
C ILE A 31 -10.39 -4.58 10.27
N ASP A 32 -11.30 -5.53 10.04
CA ASP A 32 -10.97 -6.95 10.10
C ASP A 32 -10.32 -7.35 8.77
N PRO A 33 -9.02 -7.70 8.79
CA PRO A 33 -8.32 -8.03 7.54
C PRO A 33 -8.87 -9.28 6.85
N TYR A 34 -9.39 -10.24 7.60
CA TYR A 34 -10.00 -11.45 7.02
C TYR A 34 -11.26 -11.11 6.24
N LYS A 35 -12.11 -10.24 6.82
CA LYS A 35 -13.32 -9.80 6.14
C LYS A 35 -12.99 -9.04 4.87
N THR A 36 -12.04 -8.11 4.95
CA THR A 36 -11.60 -7.32 3.80
C THR A 36 -10.99 -8.21 2.72
N TYR A 37 -10.22 -9.21 3.11
CA TYR A 37 -9.65 -10.19 2.18
C TYR A 37 -10.75 -10.96 1.46
N ASN A 38 -11.76 -11.42 2.18
CA ASN A 38 -12.90 -12.15 1.58
C ASN A 38 -13.70 -11.26 0.63
N GLU A 39 -13.86 -9.99 0.96
CA GLU A 39 -14.48 -9.02 0.06
C GLU A 39 -13.67 -8.85 -1.23
N GLY A 40 -12.34 -8.84 -1.10
CA GLY A 40 -11.44 -8.81 -2.24
C GLY A 40 -11.60 -10.03 -3.14
N LEU A 41 -11.69 -11.22 -2.53
CA LEU A 41 -11.91 -12.47 -3.29
C LEU A 41 -13.23 -12.44 -4.06
N LYS A 42 -14.28 -11.96 -3.43
CA LYS A 42 -15.58 -11.84 -4.08
C LYS A 42 -15.53 -10.87 -5.26
N ALA A 43 -14.92 -9.71 -5.04
CA ALA A 43 -14.75 -8.73 -6.12
C ALA A 43 -13.93 -9.30 -7.27
N PHE A 44 -12.87 -10.05 -6.94
CA PHE A 44 -12.02 -10.69 -7.95
C PHE A 44 -12.82 -11.68 -8.79
N LYS A 45 -13.64 -12.52 -8.15
CA LYS A 45 -14.49 -13.47 -8.85
C LYS A 45 -15.54 -12.81 -9.74
N ASP A 46 -16.00 -11.62 -9.34
CA ASP A 46 -16.98 -10.84 -10.09
C ASP A 46 -16.32 -9.95 -11.15
N ASN A 47 -15.03 -10.14 -11.40
CA ASN A 47 -14.23 -9.37 -12.36
C ASN A 47 -14.13 -7.88 -12.02
N GLN A 48 -14.38 -7.52 -10.77
CA GLN A 48 -14.20 -6.16 -10.27
C GLN A 48 -12.79 -5.98 -9.75
N TYR A 49 -11.82 -5.96 -10.66
CA TYR A 49 -10.41 -6.02 -10.32
C TYR A 49 -9.90 -4.79 -9.57
N PHE A 50 -10.42 -3.62 -9.91
CA PHE A 50 -10.04 -2.39 -9.21
C PHE A 50 -10.46 -2.44 -7.74
N LEU A 51 -11.71 -2.85 -7.51
CA LEU A 51 -12.22 -3.01 -6.14
C LEU A 51 -11.47 -4.11 -5.40
N ALA A 52 -11.18 -5.22 -6.09
CA ALA A 52 -10.43 -6.33 -5.52
C ALA A 52 -9.04 -5.88 -5.06
N SER A 53 -8.32 -5.15 -5.91
CA SER A 53 -6.98 -4.65 -5.57
C SER A 53 -7.02 -3.75 -4.35
N LYS A 54 -8.03 -2.89 -4.24
CA LYS A 54 -8.21 -2.01 -3.10
C LYS A 54 -8.45 -2.80 -1.82
N LYS A 55 -9.33 -3.80 -1.86
CA LYS A 55 -9.64 -4.63 -0.70
C LYS A 55 -8.45 -5.45 -0.24
N PHE A 56 -7.71 -6.05 -1.18
CA PHE A 56 -6.51 -6.80 -0.83
C PHE A 56 -5.42 -5.90 -0.24
N SER A 57 -5.25 -4.69 -0.74
CA SER A 57 -4.30 -3.73 -0.19
C SER A 57 -4.68 -3.32 1.23
N GLU A 58 -5.96 -3.11 1.49
CA GLU A 58 -6.44 -2.80 2.84
C GLU A 58 -6.20 -3.96 3.79
N SER A 59 -6.45 -5.20 3.36
CA SER A 59 -6.21 -6.36 4.21
C SER A 59 -4.72 -6.57 4.47
N GLU A 60 -3.84 -6.32 3.49
CA GLU A 60 -2.40 -6.40 3.66
C GLU A 60 -1.93 -5.51 4.81
N ILE A 61 -2.40 -4.27 4.83
CA ILE A 61 -2.00 -3.29 5.85
C ILE A 61 -2.46 -3.72 7.25
N ASN A 62 -3.60 -4.37 7.34
CA ASN A 62 -4.23 -4.69 8.62
C ASN A 62 -3.90 -6.08 9.15
N PHE A 63 -3.31 -6.97 8.32
CA PHE A 63 -2.85 -8.27 8.81
C PHE A 63 -1.62 -8.10 9.69
N THR A 64 -1.67 -8.69 10.87
CA THR A 64 -0.50 -8.73 11.78
C THR A 64 0.41 -9.92 11.48
N ILE A 65 -0.10 -10.95 10.79
CA ILE A 65 0.65 -12.14 10.43
C ILE A 65 1.32 -11.90 9.08
N PRO A 66 2.69 -11.91 9.01
CA PRO A 66 3.40 -11.56 7.76
C PRO A 66 3.02 -12.43 6.58
N ARG A 67 2.77 -13.72 6.80
CA ARG A 67 2.38 -14.64 5.74
C ARG A 67 1.06 -14.24 5.08
N LEU A 68 0.09 -13.83 5.88
CA LEU A 68 -1.22 -13.40 5.37
C LEU A 68 -1.14 -12.04 4.71
N ALA A 69 -0.32 -11.14 5.24
CA ALA A 69 -0.06 -9.84 4.60
C ALA A 69 0.59 -10.06 3.22
N ALA A 70 1.56 -10.95 3.12
CA ALA A 70 2.21 -11.27 1.85
C ALA A 70 1.22 -11.87 0.85
N LYS A 71 0.33 -12.75 1.31
CA LYS A 71 -0.71 -13.35 0.46
C LYS A 71 -1.65 -12.27 -0.08
N SER A 72 -2.04 -11.32 0.76
CA SER A 72 -2.89 -10.19 0.33
C SER A 72 -2.19 -9.32 -0.70
N ALA A 73 -0.89 -9.07 -0.51
CA ALA A 73 -0.09 -8.30 -1.47
C ALA A 73 -0.04 -8.99 -2.84
N ILE A 74 0.13 -10.30 -2.86
CA ILE A 74 0.14 -11.10 -4.09
C ILE A 74 -1.22 -10.99 -4.79
N MET A 75 -2.31 -11.11 -4.04
CA MET A 75 -3.65 -11.02 -4.60
C MET A 75 -3.96 -9.62 -5.12
N SER A 76 -3.44 -8.59 -4.46
CA SER A 76 -3.54 -7.22 -4.95
C SER A 76 -2.85 -7.07 -6.31
N SER A 77 -1.66 -7.64 -6.44
CA SER A 77 -0.90 -7.63 -7.70
C SER A 77 -1.64 -8.36 -8.81
N TYR A 78 -2.23 -9.50 -8.52
CA TYR A 78 -3.06 -10.24 -9.49
C TYR A 78 -4.25 -9.40 -9.96
N SER A 79 -4.86 -8.66 -9.05
CA SER A 79 -5.99 -7.80 -9.38
C SER A 79 -5.58 -6.68 -10.33
N PHE A 80 -4.43 -6.04 -10.08
CA PHE A 80 -3.88 -5.05 -11.01
C PHE A 80 -3.58 -5.64 -12.37
N TYR A 81 -3.06 -6.85 -12.40
CA TYR A 81 -2.82 -7.57 -13.64
C TYR A 81 -4.13 -7.80 -14.41
N GLY A 82 -5.19 -8.17 -13.69
CA GLY A 82 -6.52 -8.36 -14.28
C GLY A 82 -7.07 -7.11 -14.93
N ILE A 83 -6.84 -5.94 -14.34
CA ILE A 83 -7.26 -4.66 -14.92
C ILE A 83 -6.64 -4.45 -16.30
N ASN A 84 -5.35 -4.78 -16.44
CA ASN A 84 -4.62 -4.56 -17.69
C ASN A 84 -5.04 -5.52 -18.80
N PHE A 85 -5.53 -6.71 -18.46
CA PHE A 85 -5.86 -7.75 -19.42
C PHE A 85 -7.35 -8.07 -19.49
N SER A 86 -8.16 -7.34 -18.75
CA SER A 86 -9.62 -7.44 -18.79
C SER A 86 -10.14 -6.59 -19.96
N ASP A 87 -10.75 -7.25 -20.92
CA ASP A 87 -11.41 -6.54 -22.04
C ASP A 87 -12.82 -6.12 -21.68
#